data_b0f61bbc04496e9e3ce474f04f9b709c
#
_entry.id   b0f61bbc04496e9e3ce474f04f9b709c
#
_cell.length_a   1.000
_cell.length_b   1.000
_cell.length_c   1.000
_cell.angle_alpha   90.00
_cell.angle_beta   90.00
_cell.angle_gamma   90.00
#
_symmetry.space_group_name_H-M   'P 1'
#
loop_
_entity.id
_entity.type
_entity.pdbx_description
1 polymer ?
#
loop_
_entity_poly.entity_id
_entity_poly.type
_entity_poly.pdbx_seq_one_letter_code
_entity_poly.pdbx_strand_id
1 'polypeptide(L)'
;MYLEIVTPEATLFSGDVESIAVPGVNGEFEMLNNHAPIVSLLKEGHVKIYGDIQLDEEVENKFTKGEKRGTWLEINSGTIELKDNKIIVLAD
;
A
#
# COMPACT_ATOMS: atom_id res chain seq x y z
N MET A 1 -0.14 6.91 -10.30
CA MET A 1 1.01 6.36 -9.57
C MET A 1 0.93 4.84 -9.56
N TYR A 2 2.05 4.18 -9.69
CA TYR A 2 2.10 2.71 -9.73
C TYR A 2 2.44 2.17 -8.34
N LEU A 3 1.71 1.15 -7.90
CA LEU A 3 1.90 0.52 -6.60
C LEU A 3 2.17 -0.96 -6.75
N GLU A 4 3.16 -1.44 -6.00
CA GLU A 4 3.43 -2.86 -5.88
C GLU A 4 3.52 -3.21 -4.40
N ILE A 5 2.78 -4.23 -3.95
CA ILE A 5 2.81 -4.72 -2.57
C ILE A 5 3.32 -6.16 -2.61
N VAL A 6 4.42 -6.40 -1.91
CA VAL A 6 5.10 -7.69 -1.92
C VAL A 6 5.30 -8.20 -0.50
N THR A 7 5.03 -9.49 -0.31
CA THR A 7 5.38 -10.20 0.92
C THR A 7 6.39 -11.29 0.58
N PRO A 8 7.02 -11.93 1.58
CA PRO A 8 7.93 -13.05 1.29
C PRO A 8 7.29 -14.18 0.48
N GLU A 9 5.97 -14.31 0.55
CA GLU A 9 5.27 -15.42 -0.10
C GLU A 9 4.71 -15.08 -1.46
N ALA A 10 4.38 -13.82 -1.72
CA ALA A 10 3.70 -13.45 -2.95
C ALA A 10 3.67 -11.94 -3.19
N THR A 11 3.42 -11.58 -4.44
CA THR A 11 3.01 -10.22 -4.78
C THR A 11 1.51 -10.12 -4.55
N LEU A 12 1.10 -9.25 -3.62
CA LEU A 12 -0.31 -9.11 -3.26
C LEU A 12 -1.06 -8.15 -4.18
N PHE A 13 -0.36 -7.16 -4.73
CA PHE A 13 -0.97 -6.20 -5.63
C PHE A 13 0.08 -5.57 -6.53
N SER A 14 -0.33 -5.25 -7.74
CA SER A 14 0.52 -4.57 -8.71
C SER A 14 -0.38 -3.84 -9.70
N GLY A 15 -0.30 -2.52 -9.73
CA GLY A 15 -1.15 -1.74 -10.65
C GLY A 15 -1.16 -0.25 -10.33
N ASP A 16 -1.92 0.49 -11.12
CA ASP A 16 -2.08 1.92 -10.93
C ASP A 16 -3.11 2.22 -9.85
N VAL A 17 -2.82 3.24 -9.04
CA VAL A 17 -3.70 3.70 -7.96
C VAL A 17 -3.76 5.21 -7.98
N GLU A 18 -4.78 5.78 -7.32
CA GLU A 18 -4.91 7.23 -7.19
C GLU A 18 -4.02 7.76 -6.08
N SER A 19 -4.05 7.10 -4.94
CA SER A 19 -3.21 7.44 -3.81
C SER A 19 -3.13 6.27 -2.85
N ILE A 20 -2.26 6.38 -1.86
CA ILE A 20 -2.07 5.33 -0.86
C ILE A 20 -1.74 5.98 0.48
N ALA A 21 -2.32 5.46 1.56
CA ALA A 21 -1.97 5.84 2.92
C ALA A 21 -1.35 4.63 3.62
N VAL A 22 -0.31 4.86 4.40
CA VAL A 22 0.43 3.78 5.06
C VAL A 22 0.68 4.10 6.53
N PRO A 23 0.82 3.05 7.38
CA PRO A 23 1.05 3.27 8.81
C PRO A 23 2.54 3.46 9.11
N GLY A 24 3.04 4.67 8.90
CA GLY A 24 4.42 5.00 9.23
C GLY A 24 4.67 4.91 10.74
N VAL A 25 5.94 4.72 11.13
CA VAL A 25 6.27 4.57 12.55
C VAL A 25 5.94 5.80 13.37
N ASN A 26 5.86 6.96 12.74
CA ASN A 26 5.49 8.22 13.39
C ASN A 26 4.05 8.63 13.10
N GLY A 27 3.26 7.73 12.53
CA GLY A 27 1.86 7.97 12.20
C GLY A 27 1.54 7.70 10.74
N GLU A 28 0.25 7.62 10.45
CA GLU A 28 -0.20 7.40 9.09
C GLU A 28 0.12 8.61 8.21
N PHE A 29 0.55 8.34 6.98
CA PHE A 29 0.71 9.41 5.99
C PHE A 29 0.24 8.93 4.62
N GLU A 30 -0.19 9.88 3.80
CA GLU A 30 -0.74 9.60 2.48
C GLU A 30 0.17 10.18 1.39
N MET A 31 0.33 9.42 0.31
CA MET A 31 1.10 9.85 -0.85
C MET A 31 0.17 9.99 -2.03
N LEU A 32 0.17 11.19 -2.58
CA LEU A 32 -0.59 11.53 -3.79
C LEU A 32 0.30 11.40 -5.01
N ASN A 33 -0.34 11.48 -6.18
CA ASN A 33 0.38 11.39 -7.45
C ASN A 33 1.55 12.39 -7.50
N ASN A 34 2.70 11.92 -7.96
CA ASN A 34 3.92 12.73 -8.09
C ASN A 34 4.52 13.22 -6.76
N HIS A 35 4.23 12.51 -5.67
CA HIS A 35 4.85 12.81 -4.37
C HIS A 35 6.37 12.66 -4.47
N ALA A 36 7.09 13.49 -3.69
CA ALA A 36 8.55 13.42 -3.64
C ALA A 36 9.05 12.05 -3.16
N PRO A 37 10.26 11.64 -3.57
CA PRO A 37 10.81 10.35 -3.13
C PRO A 37 10.88 10.22 -1.62
N ILE A 38 10.59 9.00 -1.14
CA ILE A 38 10.61 8.70 0.29
C ILE A 38 10.95 7.23 0.52
N VAL A 39 11.64 6.96 1.62
CA VAL A 39 11.84 5.62 2.16
C VAL A 39 11.46 5.68 3.63
N SER A 40 10.62 4.76 4.09
CA SER A 40 10.15 4.78 5.46
C SER A 40 9.88 3.37 5.98
N LEU A 41 10.00 3.22 7.30
CA LEU A 41 9.58 2.01 7.99
C LEU A 41 8.09 2.12 8.30
N LEU A 42 7.41 0.98 8.26
CA LEU A 42 5.99 0.88 8.57
C LEU A 42 5.80 0.04 9.82
N LYS A 43 4.78 0.37 10.58
CA LYS A 43 4.40 -0.36 11.78
C LYS A 43 3.08 -1.10 11.55
N GLU A 44 2.61 -1.79 12.57
CA GLU A 44 1.30 -2.44 12.53
C GLU A 44 0.20 -1.44 12.18
N GLY A 45 -0.67 -1.82 11.27
CA GLY A 45 -1.77 -1.00 10.82
C GLY A 45 -2.27 -1.42 9.46
N HIS A 46 -2.89 -0.49 8.75
CA HIS A 46 -3.46 -0.76 7.44
C HIS A 46 -2.80 0.06 6.34
N VAL A 47 -2.46 -0.62 5.25
CA VAL A 47 -2.16 0.03 3.99
C VAL A 47 -3.50 0.30 3.31
N LYS A 48 -3.79 1.55 3.01
CA LYS A 48 -5.08 1.98 2.44
C LYS A 48 -4.88 2.44 1.02
N ILE A 49 -5.47 1.72 0.08
CA ILE A 49 -5.31 1.96 -1.34
C ILE A 49 -6.55 2.67 -1.86
N TYR A 50 -6.37 3.80 -2.51
CA TYR A 50 -7.46 4.57 -3.08
C TYR A 50 -7.40 4.54 -4.60
N GLY A 51 -8.57 4.39 -5.20
CA GLY A 51 -8.70 4.27 -6.64
C GLY A 51 -9.50 3.03 -7.00
N ASP A 52 -9.81 2.93 -8.30
CA ASP A 52 -10.57 1.81 -8.83
C ASP A 52 -9.59 0.70 -9.20
N ILE A 53 -9.41 -0.26 -8.30
CA ILE A 53 -8.43 -1.33 -8.47
C ILE A 53 -9.10 -2.70 -8.55
N GLN A 54 -8.40 -3.63 -9.19
CA GLN A 54 -8.81 -5.03 -9.22
C GLN A 54 -7.81 -5.87 -8.46
N LEU A 55 -8.32 -6.74 -7.59
CA LEU A 55 -7.50 -7.67 -6.83
C LEU A 55 -7.53 -9.03 -7.49
N ASP A 56 -6.37 -9.70 -7.48
CA ASP A 56 -6.27 -11.08 -7.94
C ASP A 56 -7.09 -11.96 -6.99
N GLU A 57 -7.87 -12.89 -7.55
CA GLU A 57 -8.71 -13.79 -6.76
C GLU A 57 -7.94 -14.54 -5.69
N GLU A 58 -6.69 -14.89 -5.97
CA GLU A 58 -5.88 -15.67 -5.04
C GLU A 58 -5.54 -14.92 -3.75
N VAL A 59 -5.56 -13.58 -3.80
CA VAL A 59 -5.15 -12.76 -2.67
C VAL A 59 -6.23 -11.80 -2.19
N GLU A 60 -7.37 -11.72 -2.87
CA GLU A 60 -8.40 -10.74 -2.51
C GLU A 60 -8.92 -10.91 -1.08
N ASN A 61 -8.87 -12.10 -0.53
CA ASN A 61 -9.32 -12.36 0.84
C ASN A 61 -8.38 -11.76 1.89
N LYS A 62 -7.21 -11.28 1.50
CA LYS A 62 -6.29 -10.59 2.41
C LYS A 62 -6.64 -9.12 2.55
N PHE A 63 -7.51 -8.61 1.69
CA PHE A 63 -7.90 -7.20 1.69
C PHE A 63 -9.31 -7.05 2.22
N THR A 64 -9.61 -5.86 2.75
CA THR A 64 -10.94 -5.50 3.21
C THR A 64 -11.33 -4.16 2.62
N LYS A 65 -12.63 -3.87 2.60
CA LYS A 65 -13.09 -2.53 2.21
C LYS A 65 -12.91 -1.59 3.39
N GLY A 66 -12.41 -0.39 3.12
CA GLY A 66 -12.29 0.64 4.13
C GLY A 66 -13.66 1.12 4.59
N GLU A 67 -13.71 1.74 5.76
CA GLU A 67 -14.97 2.19 6.35
C GLU A 67 -15.72 3.19 5.48
N LYS A 68 -15.01 4.09 4.83
CA LYS A 68 -15.61 5.12 3.98
C LYS A 68 -15.25 4.92 2.52
N ARG A 69 -14.03 4.56 2.25
CA ARG A 69 -13.53 4.33 0.89
C ARG A 69 -12.22 3.55 0.97
N GLY A 70 -11.79 3.08 -0.19
CA GLY A 70 -10.49 2.44 -0.30
C GLY A 70 -10.52 0.94 -0.09
N THR A 71 -9.41 0.32 -0.40
CA THR A 71 -9.17 -1.10 -0.19
C THR A 71 -8.02 -1.19 0.80
N TRP A 72 -8.24 -1.89 1.91
CA TRP A 72 -7.32 -1.90 3.03
C TRP A 72 -6.63 -3.25 3.19
N LEU A 73 -5.34 -3.21 3.47
CA LEU A 73 -4.55 -4.40 3.77
C LEU A 73 -3.93 -4.24 5.16
N GLU A 74 -4.24 -5.17 6.05
CA GLU A 74 -3.61 -5.18 7.38
C GLU A 74 -2.19 -5.71 7.27
N ILE A 75 -1.24 -5.01 7.90
CA ILE A 75 0.16 -5.44 7.97
C ILE A 75 0.65 -5.34 9.40
N ASN A 76 1.67 -6.13 9.74
CA ASN A 76 2.32 -6.09 11.06
C ASN A 76 3.53 -5.18 11.04
N SER A 77 4.23 -5.13 9.95
CA SER A 77 5.41 -4.28 9.75
C SER A 77 5.77 -4.27 8.29
N GLY A 78 6.68 -3.39 7.92
CA GLY A 78 7.14 -3.34 6.54
C GLY A 78 7.98 -2.12 6.25
N THR A 79 8.24 -1.91 4.98
CA THR A 79 8.91 -0.73 4.47
C THR A 79 8.19 -0.23 3.24
N ILE A 80 8.35 1.05 2.97
CA ILE A 80 7.83 1.66 1.75
C ILE A 80 8.91 2.47 1.08
N GLU A 81 8.96 2.39 -0.24
CA GLU A 81 9.85 3.20 -1.05
C GLU A 81 9.04 3.83 -2.17
N LEU A 82 9.19 5.14 -2.34
CA LEU A 82 8.57 5.88 -3.43
C LEU A 82 9.65 6.58 -4.22
N LYS A 83 9.67 6.36 -5.52
CA LYS A 83 10.58 7.03 -6.43
C LYS A 83 9.97 7.06 -7.83
N ASP A 84 10.06 8.20 -8.50
CA ASP A 84 9.57 8.36 -9.87
C ASP A 84 8.12 7.90 -10.04
N ASN A 85 7.27 8.31 -9.09
CA ASN A 85 5.84 7.97 -9.09
C ASN A 85 5.54 6.47 -9.03
N LYS A 86 6.50 5.70 -8.50
CA LYS A 86 6.35 4.26 -8.29
C LYS A 86 6.57 3.94 -6.82
N ILE A 87 5.63 3.20 -6.23
CA ILE A 87 5.67 2.82 -4.82
C ILE A 87 5.84 1.32 -4.70
N ILE A 88 6.76 0.91 -3.84
CA ILE A 88 6.92 -0.49 -3.46
C ILE A 88 6.73 -0.60 -1.96
N VAL A 89 5.77 -1.43 -1.55
CA VAL A 89 5.55 -1.78 -0.14
C VAL A 89 6.02 -3.21 0.06
N LEU A 90 6.97 -3.38 0.98
CA LEU A 90 7.41 -4.71 1.40
C LEU A 90 6.80 -4.95 2.78
N ALA A 91 5.91 -5.93 2.89
CA ALA A 91 5.19 -6.24 4.12
C ALA A 91 5.49 -7.65 4.58
N ASP A 92 5.36 -7.86 5.87
CA ASP A 92 5.53 -9.20 6.47
C ASP A 92 4.32 -10.10 6.25
#